data_6a396f8b82ce0299db31b2606da790c7
#
_entry.id   6a396f8b82ce0299db31b2606da790c7
#
_cell.length_a   1.000
_cell.length_b   1.000
_cell.length_c   1.000
_cell.angle_alpha   90.00
_cell.angle_beta   90.00
_cell.angle_gamma   90.00
#
_symmetry.space_group_name_H-M   'P 1'
#
loop_
_entity.id
_entity.type
_entity.pdbx_description
1 polymer ?
#
loop_
_entity_poly.entity_id
_entity_poly.type
_entity_poly.pdbx_seq_one_letter_code
_entity_poly.pdbx_strand_id
1 'polypeptide(L)'
;MIEMLEDNYTRWTKITNIVDGDTLDGFVDLGYRIWTEQRFRLLGVNTPERGKLGASEATEYVRTRLLNKKVSIRSEKDDAFGRWLAIVFIDGTTINLELLEYGYAVPYLRK
;
A
#
# COMPACT_ATOMS: atom_id res chain seq x y z
N MET A 1 29.57 -6.95 2.29
CA MET A 1 28.68 -6.58 1.98
C MET A 1 27.50 -7.19 1.39
N ILE A 2 27.04 -8.27 1.97
CA ILE A 2 25.82 -8.89 1.58
C ILE A 2 24.64 -7.95 1.73
N GLU A 3 24.61 -7.20 2.84
CA GLU A 3 23.50 -6.28 3.03
C GLU A 3 23.43 -5.20 1.98
N MET A 4 24.52 -4.91 1.31
CA MET A 4 24.48 -3.94 0.22
C MET A 4 23.81 -4.50 -1.01
N LEU A 5 23.71 -5.82 -1.09
CA LEU A 5 23.06 -6.49 -2.21
C LEU A 5 21.61 -6.81 -1.91
N GLU A 6 21.19 -6.66 -0.66
CA GLU A 6 19.81 -6.91 -0.31
C GLU A 6 18.92 -5.86 -0.89
N ASP A 7 17.90 -6.29 -1.57
CA ASP A 7 16.88 -5.41 -2.09
C ASP A 7 15.71 -5.41 -1.12
N ASN A 8 15.45 -4.26 -0.53
CA ASN A 8 14.31 -4.11 0.36
C ASN A 8 13.01 -4.02 -0.44
N TYR A 9 13.12 -4.12 -1.75
CA TYR A 9 11.96 -3.95 -2.64
C TYR A 9 11.23 -2.65 -2.35
N THR A 10 12.00 -1.61 -2.04
CA THR A 10 11.47 -0.27 -1.81
C THR A 10 11.64 0.54 -3.08
N ARG A 11 10.53 1.02 -3.63
CA ARG A 11 10.55 1.73 -4.91
C ARG A 11 9.60 2.91 -4.86
N TRP A 12 9.96 3.96 -5.57
CA TRP A 12 9.05 5.07 -5.78
C TRP A 12 7.90 4.59 -6.65
N THR A 13 6.70 4.95 -6.25
CA THR A 13 5.48 4.48 -6.92
C THR A 13 4.50 5.63 -7.03
N LYS A 14 3.97 5.84 -8.22
CA LYS A 14 2.89 6.80 -8.44
C LYS A 14 1.57 6.09 -8.21
N ILE A 15 0.81 6.53 -7.23
CA ILE A 15 -0.47 5.91 -6.92
C ILE A 15 -1.50 6.40 -7.92
N THR A 16 -2.12 5.48 -8.65
CA THR A 16 -3.02 5.81 -9.75
C THR A 16 -4.48 5.49 -9.45
N ASN A 17 -4.75 4.58 -8.53
CA ASN A 17 -6.12 4.20 -8.23
C ASN A 17 -6.21 3.63 -6.82
N ILE A 18 -7.28 3.97 -6.12
CA ILE A 18 -7.59 3.39 -4.83
C ILE A 18 -8.78 2.46 -5.04
N VAL A 19 -8.54 1.17 -4.90
CA VAL A 19 -9.60 0.17 -5.11
C VAL A 19 -10.53 0.16 -3.90
N ASP A 20 -9.94 0.08 -2.71
CA ASP A 20 -10.66 0.22 -1.44
C ASP A 20 -9.65 0.62 -0.36
N GLY A 21 -10.04 0.56 0.91
CA GLY A 21 -9.21 1.08 2.00
C GLY A 21 -7.89 0.36 2.19
N ASP A 22 -7.74 -0.87 1.71
CA ASP A 22 -6.51 -1.63 1.88
C ASP A 22 -5.95 -2.19 0.56
N THR A 23 -6.48 -1.74 -0.59
CA THR A 23 -6.00 -2.19 -1.90
C THR A 23 -5.88 -1.00 -2.84
N LEU A 24 -4.73 -0.87 -3.48
CA LEU A 24 -4.46 0.26 -4.36
C LEU A 24 -3.59 -0.16 -5.53
N ASP A 25 -3.60 0.66 -6.57
CA ASP A 25 -2.80 0.43 -7.77
C ASP A 25 -1.80 1.57 -7.95
N GLY A 26 -0.65 1.24 -8.52
CA GLY A 26 0.35 2.25 -8.81
C GLY A 26 1.33 1.82 -9.88
N PHE A 27 2.00 2.81 -10.44
CA PHE A 27 3.12 2.59 -11.36
C PHE A 27 4.40 2.62 -10.56
N VAL A 28 5.11 1.50 -10.52
CA VAL A 28 6.37 1.34 -9.80
C VAL A 28 7.52 1.72 -10.71
N ASP A 29 8.40 2.58 -10.21
CA ASP A 29 9.60 3.01 -10.93
C ASP A 29 10.68 1.95 -10.76
N LEU A 30 11.06 1.30 -11.85
CA LEU A 30 12.10 0.28 -11.86
C LEU A 30 13.46 0.86 -12.28
N GLY A 31 13.52 2.16 -12.50
CA GLY A 31 14.72 2.78 -13.03
C GLY A 31 14.79 2.70 -14.54
N TYR A 32 15.75 3.40 -15.13
CA TYR A 32 15.94 3.38 -16.58
C TYR A 32 14.70 3.78 -17.38
N ARG A 33 13.79 4.58 -16.77
CA ARG A 33 12.53 4.99 -17.39
C ARG A 33 11.59 3.82 -17.65
N ILE A 34 11.70 2.77 -16.83
CA ILE A 34 10.83 1.61 -16.91
C ILE A 34 9.89 1.65 -15.72
N TRP A 35 8.61 1.55 -15.99
CA TRP A 35 7.56 1.57 -14.97
C TRP A 35 6.68 0.35 -15.17
N THR A 36 6.19 -0.22 -14.07
CA THR A 36 5.27 -1.34 -14.14
C THR A 36 4.06 -1.03 -13.27
N GLU A 37 2.88 -1.32 -13.77
CA GLU A 37 1.66 -1.16 -13.00
C GLU A 37 1.44 -2.40 -12.15
N GLN A 38 1.21 -2.19 -10.85
CA GLN A 38 1.01 -3.30 -9.92
C GLN A 38 -0.13 -2.97 -8.97
N ARG A 39 -0.75 -4.01 -8.45
CA ARG A 39 -1.76 -3.89 -7.41
C ARG A 39 -1.16 -4.30 -6.08
N PHE A 40 -1.45 -3.50 -5.05
CA PHE A 40 -0.89 -3.68 -3.72
C PHE A 40 -2.00 -3.91 -2.71
N ARG A 41 -1.74 -4.81 -1.78
CA ARG A 41 -2.57 -5.03 -0.60
C ARG A 41 -1.79 -4.54 0.61
N LEU A 42 -2.34 -3.62 1.39
CA LEU A 42 -1.62 -3.08 2.54
C LEU A 42 -1.35 -4.17 3.56
N LEU A 43 -0.08 -4.26 3.98
CA LEU A 43 0.36 -5.28 4.91
C LEU A 43 -0.07 -4.94 6.33
N GLY A 44 -0.56 -5.93 7.04
CA GLY A 44 -0.81 -5.82 8.48
C GLY A 44 -2.10 -5.14 8.86
N VAL A 45 -2.92 -4.73 7.92
CA VAL A 45 -4.16 -4.01 8.20
C VAL A 45 -5.32 -4.61 7.42
N ASN A 46 -6.51 -4.46 7.97
CA ASN A 46 -7.72 -4.92 7.32
C ASN A 46 -8.78 -3.83 7.50
N THR A 47 -9.22 -3.25 6.39
CA THR A 47 -10.31 -2.28 6.40
C THR A 47 -11.63 -3.01 6.16
N PRO A 48 -12.77 -2.39 6.52
CA PRO A 48 -14.06 -3.03 6.27
C PRO A 48 -14.26 -3.33 4.80
N GLU A 49 -14.90 -4.47 4.52
CA GLU A 49 -15.22 -4.86 3.16
C GLU A 49 -16.24 -3.90 2.54
N ARG A 50 -16.18 -3.79 1.22
CA ARG A 50 -17.10 -2.95 0.48
C ARG A 50 -18.54 -3.27 0.88
N GLY A 51 -19.31 -2.22 1.15
CA GLY A 51 -20.69 -2.35 1.59
C GLY A 51 -20.86 -2.51 3.09
N LYS A 52 -19.78 -2.64 3.83
CA LYS A 52 -19.83 -2.70 5.29
C LYS A 52 -19.61 -1.32 5.89
N LEU A 53 -20.05 -1.17 7.14
CA LEU A 53 -19.88 0.09 7.86
C LEU A 53 -18.40 0.44 7.96
N GLY A 54 -18.08 1.67 7.60
CA GLY A 54 -16.71 2.17 7.66
C GLY A 54 -15.89 1.97 6.38
N ALA A 55 -16.39 1.18 5.42
CA ALA A 55 -15.66 0.90 4.19
C ALA A 55 -15.42 2.16 3.35
N SER A 56 -16.48 2.96 3.16
CA SER A 56 -16.36 4.19 2.36
C SER A 56 -15.41 5.18 3.00
N GLU A 57 -15.48 5.30 4.30
CA GLU A 57 -14.64 6.23 5.04
C GLU A 57 -13.17 5.85 4.94
N ALA A 58 -12.85 4.56 5.07
CA ALA A 58 -11.48 4.08 4.93
C ALA A 58 -10.96 4.34 3.51
N THR A 59 -11.76 4.01 2.52
CA THR A 59 -11.39 4.23 1.11
C THR A 59 -11.13 5.70 0.84
N GLU A 60 -12.00 6.57 1.33
CA GLU A 60 -11.87 8.00 1.10
C GLU A 60 -10.66 8.57 1.83
N TYR A 61 -10.36 8.09 3.02
CA TYR A 61 -9.17 8.50 3.74
C TYR A 61 -7.92 8.19 2.91
N VAL A 62 -7.80 6.95 2.43
CA VAL A 62 -6.65 6.53 1.65
C VAL A 62 -6.57 7.31 0.34
N ARG A 63 -7.72 7.55 -0.30
CA ARG A 63 -7.77 8.34 -1.53
C ARG A 63 -7.23 9.75 -1.32
N THR A 64 -7.67 10.40 -0.27
CA THR A 64 -7.23 11.76 0.05
C THR A 64 -5.74 11.80 0.34
N ARG A 65 -5.22 10.78 0.99
CA ARG A 65 -3.82 10.76 1.38
C ARG A 65 -2.89 10.39 0.23
N LEU A 66 -3.31 9.49 -0.66
CA LEU A 66 -2.36 8.84 -1.58
C LEU A 66 -2.64 9.06 -3.06
N LEU A 67 -3.88 9.28 -3.48
CA LEU A 67 -4.20 9.28 -4.90
C LEU A 67 -3.39 10.35 -5.65
N ASN A 68 -2.78 9.94 -6.75
CA ASN A 68 -1.95 10.77 -7.61
C ASN A 68 -0.64 11.24 -6.97
N LYS A 69 -0.29 10.68 -5.82
CA LYS A 69 0.97 11.02 -5.17
C LYS A 69 2.04 10.01 -5.51
N LYS A 70 3.29 10.49 -5.49
CA LYS A 70 4.46 9.63 -5.64
C LYS A 70 4.96 9.34 -4.24
N VAL A 71 4.94 8.07 -3.87
CA VAL A 71 5.30 7.63 -2.52
C VAL A 71 6.28 6.48 -2.59
N SER A 72 6.99 6.25 -1.50
CA SER A 72 7.89 5.11 -1.40
C SER A 72 7.09 3.92 -0.89
N ILE A 73 7.16 2.81 -1.61
CA ILE A 73 6.50 1.57 -1.22
C ILE A 73 7.53 0.48 -1.05
N ARG A 74 7.49 -0.17 0.10
CA ARG A 74 8.23 -1.40 0.31
C ARG A 74 7.26 -2.56 0.12
N SER A 75 7.54 -3.40 -0.88
CA SER A 75 6.69 -4.55 -1.16
C SER A 75 7.36 -5.83 -0.68
N GLU A 76 6.53 -6.78 -0.29
CA GLU A 76 6.94 -8.12 0.06
C GLU A 76 6.32 -9.06 -0.95
N LYS A 77 6.43 -10.36 -0.74
CA LYS A 77 5.91 -11.30 -1.72
C LYS A 77 4.40 -11.13 -1.88
N ASP A 78 3.90 -11.50 -3.04
CA ASP A 78 2.49 -11.36 -3.37
C ASP A 78 1.60 -12.25 -2.50
N ASP A 79 0.35 -11.87 -2.43
CA ASP A 79 -0.66 -12.69 -1.76
C ASP A 79 -1.27 -13.69 -2.75
N ALA A 80 -2.26 -14.46 -2.28
CA ALA A 80 -2.88 -15.50 -3.09
C ALA A 80 -3.68 -14.96 -4.27
N PHE A 81 -3.91 -13.65 -4.32
CA PHE A 81 -4.72 -13.01 -5.36
C PHE A 81 -3.88 -12.18 -6.32
N GLY A 82 -2.56 -12.37 -6.32
CA GLY A 82 -1.68 -11.67 -7.24
C GLY A 82 -1.40 -10.22 -6.86
N ARG A 83 -1.66 -9.83 -5.62
CA ARG A 83 -1.35 -8.49 -5.13
C ARG A 83 -0.06 -8.54 -4.32
N TRP A 84 0.74 -7.48 -4.44
CA TRP A 84 1.95 -7.39 -3.62
C TRP A 84 1.56 -6.84 -2.26
N LEU A 85 2.05 -7.48 -1.20
CA LEU A 85 1.87 -6.96 0.16
C LEU A 85 2.79 -5.76 0.32
N ALA A 86 2.26 -4.65 0.84
CA ALA A 86 2.97 -3.39 0.79
C ALA A 86 2.89 -2.58 2.07
N ILE A 87 3.99 -1.90 2.36
CA ILE A 87 4.06 -0.84 3.36
C ILE A 87 4.25 0.46 2.58
N VAL A 88 3.35 1.40 2.74
CA VAL A 88 3.37 2.66 2.00
C VAL A 88 3.81 3.77 2.92
N PHE A 89 4.98 4.35 2.63
CA PHE A 89 5.56 5.41 3.43
C PHE A 89 5.03 6.76 3.00
N ILE A 90 4.63 7.57 3.96
CA ILE A 90 4.14 8.92 3.69
C ILE A 90 4.37 9.79 4.92
N ASP A 91 4.95 10.99 4.69
CA ASP A 91 5.11 12.02 5.72
C ASP A 91 5.73 11.51 7.02
N GLY A 92 6.77 10.68 6.91
CA GLY A 92 7.51 10.19 8.08
C GLY A 92 6.85 9.04 8.81
N THR A 93 5.76 8.50 8.29
CA THR A 93 5.07 7.35 8.85
C THR A 93 4.63 6.44 7.70
N THR A 94 3.64 5.59 7.92
CA THR A 94 3.08 4.74 6.87
C THR A 94 1.57 4.89 6.87
N ILE A 95 0.96 4.73 5.69
CA ILE A 95 -0.49 4.71 5.61
C ILE A 95 -1.05 3.53 6.41
N ASN A 96 -0.29 2.43 6.45
CA ASN A 96 -0.66 1.25 7.22
C ASN A 96 -0.90 1.60 8.69
N LEU A 97 0.05 2.33 9.28
CA LEU A 97 -0.06 2.75 10.67
C LEU A 97 -1.16 3.79 10.88
N GLU A 98 -1.28 4.74 9.96
CA GLU A 98 -2.32 5.77 10.07
C GLU A 98 -3.71 5.16 10.11
N LEU A 99 -3.96 4.15 9.27
CA LEU A 99 -5.27 3.49 9.25
C LEU A 99 -5.60 2.86 10.59
N LEU A 100 -4.62 2.27 11.25
CA LEU A 100 -4.81 1.69 12.58
C LEU A 100 -5.02 2.78 13.62
N GLU A 101 -4.20 3.82 13.58
CA GLU A 101 -4.25 4.89 14.59
C GLU A 101 -5.57 5.64 14.57
N TYR A 102 -6.11 5.86 13.38
CA TYR A 102 -7.35 6.64 13.25
C TYR A 102 -8.61 5.77 13.20
N GLY A 103 -8.44 4.47 13.43
CA GLY A 103 -9.59 3.58 13.55
C GLY A 103 -10.25 3.18 12.24
N TYR A 104 -9.59 3.39 11.11
CA TYR A 104 -10.12 2.97 9.80
C TYR A 104 -9.87 1.51 9.51
N ALA A 105 -8.93 0.88 10.22
CA ALA A 105 -8.56 -0.51 10.00
C ALA A 105 -8.28 -1.20 11.32
N VAL A 106 -8.35 -2.52 11.28
CA VAL A 106 -7.94 -3.36 12.42
C VAL A 106 -6.67 -4.11 12.02
N PRO A 107 -5.84 -4.53 13.00
CA PRO A 107 -4.67 -5.33 12.68
C PRO A 107 -5.05 -6.63 12.00
N TYR A 108 -4.23 -7.05 11.04
CA TYR A 108 -4.44 -8.29 10.33
C TYR A 108 -3.12 -9.04 10.25
N LEU A 109 -3.05 -10.21 10.87
CA LEU A 109 -1.85 -11.04 10.86
C LEU A 109 -2.08 -12.21 9.92
N ARG A 110 -1.20 -12.32 8.94
CA ARG A 110 -1.23 -13.46 8.04
C ARG A 110 -0.44 -14.60 8.66
N LYS A 111 -0.93 -15.78 8.46
CA LYS A 111 -0.22 -16.97 8.88
C LYS A 111 0.42 -17.64 7.70
#